data_3b0a4180a8310c491913686d07534700
#
_entry.id   3b0a4180a8310c491913686d07534700
#
_cell.length_a   1.000
_cell.length_b   1.000
_cell.length_c   1.000
_cell.angle_alpha   90.00
_cell.angle_beta   90.00
_cell.angle_gamma   90.00
#
_symmetry.space_group_name_H-M   'P 1'
#
loop_
_entity.id
_entity.type
_entity.pdbx_description
1 polymer ?
#
loop_
_entity_poly.entity_id
_entity_poly.type
_entity_poly.pdbx_seq_one_letter_code
_entity_poly.pdbx_strand_id
1 'polypeptide(L)'
;MNAMLPTHSLSLDMLLAQHANADAQLTSDTRALKPGDVMLAYPVGNVQQTSDSRIYIPQALSLGAALVLYEPSDLSEELVEVCKDPRCVPVKDLAKQVGVISGNWCQNPSHHMRVIGITGTNGKTTVSQWIASALNTQNQPSAVVGTLGAGLLN
;
A
#
# COMPACT_ATOMS: atom_id res chain seq x y z
N MET A 1 -11.81 34.24 -8.35
CA MET A 1 -11.31 34.54 -6.98
C MET A 1 -10.87 33.20 -6.40
N ASN A 2 -9.56 32.91 -6.53
CA ASN A 2 -8.95 31.63 -6.12
C ASN A 2 -8.89 31.58 -4.59
N ALA A 3 -9.65 30.71 -3.98
CA ALA A 3 -9.47 30.35 -2.57
C ALA A 3 -8.21 29.46 -2.47
N MET A 4 -7.09 30.06 -2.12
CA MET A 4 -5.90 29.37 -1.68
C MET A 4 -6.24 28.62 -0.38
N LEU A 5 -6.21 27.28 -0.43
CA LEU A 5 -6.23 26.44 0.76
C LEU A 5 -4.98 26.73 1.62
N PRO A 6 -5.10 26.74 2.95
CA PRO A 6 -3.98 27.04 3.83
C PRO A 6 -2.90 25.95 3.71
N THR A 7 -1.70 26.37 3.30
CA THR A 7 -0.48 25.58 3.28
C THR A 7 0.07 25.37 4.70
N HIS A 8 -0.54 24.47 5.47
CA HIS A 8 0.15 23.69 6.47
C HIS A 8 0.15 22.23 5.97
N SER A 9 1.07 21.93 5.07
CA SER A 9 1.35 20.54 4.72
C SER A 9 2.00 19.88 5.94
N LEU A 10 1.18 19.30 6.80
CA LEU A 10 1.64 18.18 7.60
C LEU A 10 2.33 17.26 6.61
N SER A 11 3.57 16.87 6.89
CA SER A 11 4.21 15.87 6.03
C SER A 11 3.32 14.64 5.99
N LEU A 12 3.29 13.94 4.85
CA LEU A 12 2.49 12.72 4.72
C LEU A 12 2.78 11.74 5.87
N ASP A 13 4.03 11.68 6.32
CA ASP A 13 4.45 10.87 7.45
C ASP A 13 3.79 11.29 8.77
N MET A 14 3.63 12.58 9.02
CA MET A 14 2.92 13.07 10.21
C MET A 14 1.43 12.74 10.15
N LEU A 15 0.82 12.85 8.97
CA LEU A 15 -0.58 12.50 8.77
C LEU A 15 -0.80 11.00 9.00
N LEU A 16 0.06 10.17 8.44
CA LEU A 16 0.01 8.72 8.65
C LEU A 16 0.23 8.35 10.12
N ALA A 17 1.17 8.99 10.81
CA ALA A 17 1.42 8.75 12.22
C ALA A 17 0.22 9.09 13.13
N GLN A 18 -0.59 10.08 12.76
CA GLN A 18 -1.83 10.42 13.50
C GLN A 18 -2.90 9.33 13.38
N HIS A 19 -2.89 8.53 12.31
CA HIS A 19 -3.86 7.47 12.03
C HIS A 19 -3.28 6.07 12.31
N ALA A 20 -1.96 5.95 12.54
CA ALA A 20 -1.30 4.70 12.90
C ALA A 20 -1.61 4.36 14.37
N ASN A 21 -2.73 3.72 14.63
CA ASN A 21 -2.95 3.03 15.90
C ASN A 21 -2.42 1.58 15.79
N ALA A 22 -2.28 0.90 16.93
CA ALA A 22 -1.63 -0.42 17.00
C ALA A 22 -2.27 -1.50 16.10
N ASP A 23 -3.54 -1.33 15.73
CA ASP A 23 -4.32 -2.31 14.96
C ASP A 23 -4.60 -1.85 13.52
N ALA A 24 -4.32 -0.57 13.17
CA ALA A 24 -4.58 -0.03 11.85
C ALA A 24 -3.66 -0.64 10.80
N GLN A 25 -4.23 -1.02 9.67
CA GLN A 25 -3.50 -1.55 8.53
C GLN A 25 -3.50 -0.57 7.37
N LEU A 26 -2.46 -0.65 6.55
CA LEU A 26 -2.36 0.03 5.28
C LEU A 26 -2.73 -0.96 4.17
N THR A 27 -3.80 -0.69 3.42
CA THR A 27 -4.30 -1.61 2.40
C THR A 27 -4.72 -0.90 1.12
N SER A 28 -4.65 -1.59 -0.02
CA SER A 28 -5.27 -1.17 -1.29
C SER A 28 -6.47 -2.05 -1.66
N ASP A 29 -6.87 -2.98 -0.78
CA ASP A 29 -7.96 -3.94 -1.01
C ASP A 29 -9.08 -3.71 0.01
N THR A 30 -10.23 -3.22 -0.47
CA THR A 30 -11.39 -2.97 0.40
C THR A 30 -12.00 -4.22 1.01
N ARG A 31 -11.71 -5.42 0.46
CA ARG A 31 -12.16 -6.70 1.03
C ARG A 31 -11.47 -7.03 2.35
N ALA A 32 -10.26 -6.53 2.55
CA ALA A 32 -9.48 -6.71 3.77
C ALA A 32 -9.62 -5.54 4.74
N LEU A 33 -10.22 -4.41 4.30
CA LEU A 33 -10.29 -3.16 5.04
C LEU A 33 -11.20 -3.30 6.26
N LYS A 34 -10.72 -2.82 7.40
CA LYS A 34 -11.43 -2.74 8.67
C LYS A 34 -11.60 -1.27 9.10
N PRO A 35 -12.57 -0.98 10.00
CA PRO A 35 -12.68 0.36 10.57
C PRO A 35 -11.38 0.81 11.23
N GLY A 36 -10.93 2.01 10.89
CA GLY A 36 -9.67 2.56 11.38
C GLY A 36 -8.46 2.34 10.46
N ASP A 37 -8.56 1.51 9.44
CA ASP A 37 -7.49 1.28 8.45
C ASP A 37 -7.28 2.49 7.53
N VAL A 38 -6.11 2.51 6.89
CA VAL A 38 -5.75 3.49 5.86
C VAL A 38 -5.78 2.83 4.48
N MET A 39 -6.56 3.41 3.56
CA MET A 39 -6.63 2.93 2.18
C MET A 39 -5.67 3.69 1.26
N LEU A 40 -5.01 2.96 0.37
CA LEU A 40 -4.27 3.48 -0.78
C LEU A 40 -5.08 3.25 -2.06
N ALA A 41 -5.54 4.33 -2.70
CA ALA A 41 -6.42 4.28 -3.86
C ALA A 41 -5.74 4.89 -5.09
N TYR A 42 -5.31 4.04 -6.02
CA TYR A 42 -4.57 4.46 -7.21
C TYR A 42 -4.79 3.47 -8.37
N PRO A 43 -4.62 3.91 -9.63
CA PRO A 43 -4.67 3.00 -10.77
C PRO A 43 -3.42 2.10 -10.80
N VAL A 44 -3.63 0.80 -11.02
CA VAL A 44 -2.58 -0.22 -11.15
C VAL A 44 -2.73 -0.90 -12.50
N GLY A 45 -1.63 -1.15 -13.18
CA GLY A 45 -1.63 -1.91 -14.42
C GLY A 45 -0.83 -1.26 -15.54
N ASN A 46 -0.91 -1.85 -16.72
CA ASN A 46 -0.32 -1.34 -17.94
C ASN A 46 -1.42 -0.91 -18.93
N VAL A 47 -1.03 -0.42 -20.11
CA VAL A 47 -1.93 0.07 -21.16
C VAL A 47 -3.02 -0.94 -21.58
N GLN A 48 -2.83 -2.23 -21.31
CA GLN A 48 -3.75 -3.31 -21.73
C GLN A 48 -4.66 -3.81 -20.59
N GLN A 49 -4.25 -3.67 -19.33
CA GLN A 49 -5.03 -4.06 -18.16
C GLN A 49 -4.81 -3.05 -17.03
N THR A 50 -5.77 -2.18 -16.84
CA THR A 50 -5.76 -1.21 -15.75
C THR A 50 -6.83 -1.61 -14.73
N SER A 51 -6.41 -1.83 -13.50
CA SER A 51 -7.30 -1.92 -12.35
C SER A 51 -7.20 -0.61 -11.58
N ASP A 52 -8.33 0.03 -11.34
CA ASP A 52 -8.37 1.32 -10.64
C ASP A 52 -9.06 1.16 -9.29
N SER A 53 -8.27 1.15 -8.23
CA SER A 53 -8.80 1.00 -6.87
C SER A 53 -9.53 2.25 -6.35
N ARG A 54 -9.47 3.38 -7.06
CA ARG A 54 -10.18 4.62 -6.68
C ARG A 54 -11.69 4.47 -6.76
N ILE A 55 -12.19 3.60 -7.63
CA ILE A 55 -13.64 3.29 -7.71
C ILE A 55 -14.20 2.73 -6.40
N TYR A 56 -13.35 2.22 -5.53
CA TYR A 56 -13.74 1.66 -4.22
C TYR A 56 -13.62 2.67 -3.07
N ILE A 57 -13.28 3.95 -3.32
CA ILE A 57 -13.22 5.00 -2.28
C ILE A 57 -14.55 5.12 -1.52
N PRO A 58 -15.73 5.18 -2.18
CA PRO A 58 -17.01 5.24 -1.46
C PRO A 58 -17.21 4.06 -0.51
N GLN A 59 -16.86 2.86 -0.96
CA GLN A 59 -16.93 1.65 -0.16
C GLN A 59 -15.98 1.72 1.05
N ALA A 60 -14.74 2.14 0.86
CA ALA A 60 -13.76 2.26 1.95
C ALA A 60 -14.24 3.24 3.02
N LEU A 61 -14.78 4.39 2.61
CA LEU A 61 -15.35 5.37 3.54
C LEU A 61 -16.53 4.80 4.33
N SER A 62 -17.40 4.01 3.67
CA SER A 62 -18.54 3.35 4.32
C SER A 62 -18.13 2.25 5.28
N LEU A 63 -17.02 1.56 5.00
CA LEU A 63 -16.42 0.54 5.88
C LEU A 63 -15.67 1.16 7.08
N GLY A 64 -15.57 2.49 7.15
CA GLY A 64 -14.95 3.18 8.28
C GLY A 64 -13.43 3.36 8.13
N ALA A 65 -12.90 3.47 6.91
CA ALA A 65 -11.52 3.89 6.70
C ALA A 65 -11.25 5.19 7.46
N ALA A 66 -10.16 5.22 8.21
CA ALA A 66 -9.73 6.42 8.94
C ALA A 66 -9.11 7.46 8.00
N LEU A 67 -8.47 7.00 6.94
CA LEU A 67 -7.83 7.83 5.93
C LEU A 67 -7.85 7.11 4.58
N VAL A 68 -8.01 7.88 3.51
CA VAL A 68 -7.88 7.40 2.12
C VAL A 68 -6.88 8.28 1.40
N LEU A 69 -5.71 7.75 1.10
CA LEU A 69 -4.74 8.39 0.23
C LEU A 69 -5.08 8.03 -1.21
N TYR A 70 -5.27 9.02 -2.07
CA TYR A 70 -5.67 8.74 -3.45
C TYR A 70 -4.87 9.51 -4.49
N GLU A 71 -4.68 8.91 -5.67
CA GLU A 71 -4.10 9.56 -6.84
C GLU A 71 -5.13 10.53 -7.44
N PRO A 72 -4.84 11.85 -7.50
CA PRO A 72 -5.80 12.83 -7.96
C PRO A 72 -5.92 12.96 -9.48
N SER A 73 -5.07 12.32 -10.27
CA SER A 73 -5.07 12.43 -11.74
C SER A 73 -6.30 11.74 -12.35
N ASP A 74 -6.93 12.37 -13.33
CA ASP A 74 -8.01 11.78 -14.16
C ASP A 74 -9.17 11.16 -13.34
N LEU A 75 -9.64 11.85 -12.31
CA LEU A 75 -10.82 11.46 -11.54
C LEU A 75 -12.10 11.75 -12.32
N SER A 76 -13.08 10.84 -12.21
CA SER A 76 -14.45 11.13 -12.65
C SER A 76 -15.11 12.21 -11.78
N GLU A 77 -16.12 12.91 -12.31
CA GLU A 77 -16.85 13.94 -11.55
C GLU A 77 -17.44 13.37 -10.26
N GLU A 78 -17.94 12.12 -10.30
CA GLU A 78 -18.47 11.42 -9.14
C GLU A 78 -17.41 11.21 -8.05
N LEU A 79 -16.21 10.77 -8.43
CA LEU A 79 -15.10 10.58 -7.48
C LEU A 79 -14.58 11.91 -6.93
N VAL A 80 -14.58 12.97 -7.73
CA VAL A 80 -14.23 14.31 -7.23
C VAL A 80 -15.18 14.74 -6.10
N GLU A 81 -16.47 14.45 -6.21
CA GLU A 81 -17.43 14.78 -5.17
C GLU A 81 -17.21 13.94 -3.90
N VAL A 82 -16.99 12.64 -4.06
CA VAL A 82 -16.70 11.72 -2.94
C VAL A 82 -15.41 12.12 -2.22
N CYS A 83 -14.38 12.53 -2.96
CA CYS A 83 -13.08 12.93 -2.41
C CYS A 83 -13.09 14.28 -1.67
N LYS A 84 -14.25 14.97 -1.56
CA LYS A 84 -14.42 16.10 -0.63
C LYS A 84 -14.54 15.68 0.83
N ASP A 85 -14.73 14.38 1.11
CA ASP A 85 -14.68 13.86 2.47
C ASP A 85 -13.31 14.20 3.10
N PRO A 86 -13.27 14.76 4.31
CA PRO A 86 -12.01 15.20 4.96
C PRO A 86 -11.02 14.05 5.20
N ARG A 87 -11.47 12.82 5.15
CA ARG A 87 -10.60 11.62 5.23
C ARG A 87 -9.86 11.34 3.92
N CYS A 88 -10.26 11.96 2.80
CA CYS A 88 -9.63 11.78 1.50
C CYS A 88 -8.50 12.78 1.31
N VAL A 89 -7.27 12.29 1.12
CA VAL A 89 -6.08 13.11 0.94
C VAL A 89 -5.43 12.81 -0.40
N PRO A 90 -5.30 13.80 -1.29
CA PRO A 90 -4.67 13.62 -2.59
C PRO A 90 -3.16 13.46 -2.44
N VAL A 91 -2.60 12.44 -3.08
CA VAL A 91 -1.16 12.19 -3.17
C VAL A 91 -0.78 11.98 -4.63
N LYS A 92 -0.09 12.96 -5.21
CA LYS A 92 0.32 12.90 -6.61
C LYS A 92 1.37 11.80 -6.82
N ASP A 93 1.26 11.08 -7.93
CA ASP A 93 2.15 9.95 -8.25
C ASP A 93 2.13 8.85 -7.18
N LEU A 94 0.98 8.61 -6.54
CA LEU A 94 0.83 7.69 -5.41
C LEU A 94 1.38 6.30 -5.72
N ALA A 95 1.14 5.77 -6.92
CA ALA A 95 1.65 4.46 -7.35
C ALA A 95 3.18 4.34 -7.21
N LYS A 96 3.93 5.43 -7.42
CA LYS A 96 5.39 5.46 -7.27
C LYS A 96 5.83 5.56 -5.81
N GLN A 97 4.96 6.07 -4.95
CA GLN A 97 5.24 6.32 -3.53
C GLN A 97 4.80 5.19 -2.60
N VAL A 98 3.93 4.28 -3.08
CA VAL A 98 3.37 3.18 -2.26
C VAL A 98 4.45 2.39 -1.52
N GLY A 99 5.57 2.07 -2.18
CA GLY A 99 6.67 1.33 -1.56
C GLY A 99 7.31 2.07 -0.39
N VAL A 100 7.53 3.37 -0.54
CA VAL A 100 8.11 4.23 0.53
C VAL A 100 7.11 4.42 1.64
N ILE A 101 5.85 4.72 1.32
CA ILE A 101 4.76 4.88 2.29
C ILE A 101 4.59 3.61 3.12
N SER A 102 4.52 2.45 2.46
CA SER A 102 4.38 1.16 3.15
C SER A 102 5.61 0.81 3.98
N GLY A 103 6.80 1.12 3.46
CA GLY A 103 8.05 0.95 4.21
C GLY A 103 8.05 1.75 5.50
N ASN A 104 7.75 3.04 5.44
CA ASN A 104 7.67 3.93 6.61
C ASN A 104 6.58 3.49 7.58
N TRP A 105 5.40 3.13 7.08
CA TRP A 105 4.30 2.59 7.90
C TRP A 105 4.72 1.39 8.72
N CYS A 106 5.44 0.45 8.10
CA CYS A 106 5.95 -0.76 8.74
C CYS A 106 7.31 -0.56 9.43
N GLN A 107 7.78 0.67 9.62
CA GLN A 107 9.09 0.99 10.23
C GLN A 107 10.28 0.40 9.46
N ASN A 108 10.18 0.33 8.14
CA ASN A 108 11.24 -0.12 7.23
C ASN A 108 11.88 -1.47 7.62
N PRO A 109 11.10 -2.56 7.74
CA PRO A 109 11.62 -3.85 8.21
C PRO A 109 12.76 -4.38 7.35
N SER A 110 12.79 -4.05 6.06
CA SER A 110 13.86 -4.46 5.14
C SER A 110 15.26 -3.93 5.52
N HIS A 111 15.35 -2.86 6.32
CA HIS A 111 16.63 -2.36 6.83
C HIS A 111 17.25 -3.28 7.89
N HIS A 112 16.44 -4.15 8.50
CA HIS A 112 16.84 -5.08 9.55
C HIS A 112 16.87 -6.53 9.08
N MET A 113 16.58 -6.76 7.80
CA MET A 113 16.55 -8.09 7.19
C MET A 113 17.53 -8.20 6.02
N ARG A 114 17.98 -9.41 5.75
CA ARG A 114 18.71 -9.70 4.51
C ARG A 114 17.68 -10.00 3.41
N VAL A 115 17.64 -9.16 2.39
CA VAL A 115 16.73 -9.32 1.24
C VAL A 115 17.49 -9.92 0.06
N ILE A 116 16.96 -11.01 -0.51
CA ILE A 116 17.54 -11.70 -1.68
C ILE A 116 16.54 -11.59 -2.83
N GLY A 117 16.90 -10.85 -3.88
CA GLY A 117 16.11 -10.74 -5.10
C GLY A 117 16.47 -11.84 -6.10
N ILE A 118 15.44 -12.53 -6.65
CA ILE A 118 15.61 -13.59 -7.63
C ILE A 118 14.89 -13.20 -8.92
N THR A 119 15.63 -13.13 -10.02
CA THR A 119 15.10 -12.83 -11.35
C THR A 119 15.39 -13.96 -12.33
N GLY A 120 14.66 -14.01 -13.44
CA GLY A 120 14.83 -15.01 -14.51
C GLY A 120 13.49 -15.35 -15.16
N THR A 121 13.54 -16.02 -16.30
CA THR A 121 12.35 -16.49 -17.05
C THR A 121 11.71 -17.69 -16.35
N ASN A 122 12.51 -18.64 -15.88
CA ASN A 122 12.09 -19.88 -15.23
C ASN A 122 12.80 -20.10 -13.88
N GLY A 123 12.25 -20.97 -13.02
CA GLY A 123 12.91 -21.43 -11.81
C GLY A 123 12.88 -20.46 -10.62
N LYS A 124 12.36 -19.22 -10.78
CA LYS A 124 12.34 -18.22 -9.69
C LYS A 124 11.73 -18.75 -8.40
N THR A 125 10.54 -19.33 -8.50
CA THR A 125 9.81 -19.89 -7.35
C THR A 125 10.59 -21.06 -6.71
N THR A 126 11.13 -21.95 -7.52
CA THR A 126 11.90 -23.10 -7.03
C THR A 126 13.15 -22.64 -6.28
N VAL A 127 13.92 -21.72 -6.87
CA VAL A 127 15.15 -21.21 -6.25
C VAL A 127 14.85 -20.45 -4.96
N SER A 128 13.78 -19.62 -4.92
CA SER A 128 13.41 -18.92 -3.69
C SER A 128 13.03 -19.88 -2.56
N GLN A 129 12.29 -20.95 -2.88
CA GLN A 129 11.94 -21.98 -1.90
C GLN A 129 13.17 -22.75 -1.40
N TRP A 130 14.09 -23.09 -2.28
CA TRP A 130 15.32 -23.80 -1.89
C TRP A 130 16.22 -22.95 -1.00
N ILE A 131 16.42 -21.68 -1.32
CA ILE A 131 17.20 -20.75 -0.48
C ILE A 131 16.56 -20.62 0.91
N ALA A 132 15.25 -20.38 0.97
CA ALA A 132 14.57 -20.25 2.24
C ALA A 132 14.61 -21.55 3.07
N SER A 133 14.44 -22.70 2.43
CA SER A 133 14.58 -24.00 3.09
C SER A 133 15.98 -24.23 3.65
N ALA A 134 17.03 -23.92 2.87
CA ALA A 134 18.41 -24.04 3.32
C ALA A 134 18.74 -23.11 4.51
N LEU A 135 18.19 -21.89 4.52
CA LEU A 135 18.35 -20.96 5.64
C LEU A 135 17.63 -21.44 6.89
N ASN A 136 16.41 -21.96 6.74
CA ASN A 136 15.64 -22.51 7.86
C ASN A 136 16.34 -23.71 8.51
N THR A 137 17.00 -24.59 7.73
CA THR A 137 17.79 -25.70 8.30
C THR A 137 18.96 -25.20 9.16
N GLN A 138 19.37 -23.95 9.00
CA GLN A 138 20.40 -23.28 9.79
C GLN A 138 19.83 -22.41 10.92
N ASN A 139 18.55 -22.60 11.29
CA ASN A 139 17.84 -21.79 12.27
C ASN A 139 17.78 -20.28 11.91
N GLN A 140 17.78 -19.96 10.61
CA GLN A 140 17.56 -18.60 10.11
C GLN A 140 16.14 -18.49 9.52
N PRO A 141 15.16 -17.97 10.28
CA PRO A 141 13.79 -17.85 9.81
C PRO A 141 13.72 -17.06 8.50
N SER A 142 13.07 -17.62 7.49
CA SER A 142 13.03 -17.02 6.15
C SER A 142 11.62 -16.95 5.64
N ALA A 143 11.29 -15.83 4.98
CA ALA A 143 10.03 -15.65 4.26
C ALA A 143 10.27 -15.62 2.76
N VAL A 144 9.30 -16.07 2.00
CA VAL A 144 9.29 -15.97 0.53
C VAL A 144 8.11 -15.09 0.11
N VAL A 145 8.36 -14.19 -0.84
CA VAL A 145 7.33 -13.38 -1.50
C VAL A 145 7.40 -13.68 -3.01
N GLY A 146 6.31 -14.18 -3.59
CA GLY A 146 6.28 -14.55 -5.01
C GLY A 146 4.88 -14.92 -5.49
N THR A 147 4.79 -15.59 -6.65
CA THR A 147 3.51 -15.96 -7.28
C THR A 147 2.61 -16.87 -6.44
N LEU A 148 3.18 -17.61 -5.51
CA LEU A 148 2.43 -18.45 -4.57
C LEU A 148 1.95 -17.71 -3.32
N GLY A 149 2.23 -16.40 -3.24
CA GLY A 149 1.89 -15.57 -2.10
C GLY A 149 3.12 -15.10 -1.32
N ALA A 150 2.87 -14.69 -0.07
CA ALA A 150 3.89 -14.24 0.87
C ALA A 150 3.72 -14.99 2.20
N GLY A 151 4.82 -15.45 2.78
CA GLY A 151 4.76 -16.14 4.06
C GLY A 151 6.11 -16.68 4.54
N LEU A 152 6.14 -17.05 5.82
CA LEU A 152 7.26 -17.79 6.39
C LEU A 152 7.26 -19.23 5.81
N LEU A 153 8.44 -19.72 5.51
CA LEU A 153 8.63 -21.12 5.21
C LEU A 153 8.83 -21.86 6.55
N ASN A 154 7.89 -22.72 6.87
CA ASN A 154 7.96 -23.59 8.06
C ASN A 154 8.53 -24.95 7.68
#